data_55503ea48771c20570b21b95a2dbe393
#
_entry.id   55503ea48771c20570b21b95a2dbe393
#
_cell.length_a   1.000
_cell.length_b   1.000
_cell.length_c   1.000
_cell.angle_alpha   90.00
_cell.angle_beta   90.00
_cell.angle_gamma   90.00
#
_symmetry.space_group_name_H-M   'P 1'
#
loop_
_entity.id
_entity.type
_entity.pdbx_description
1 polymer ?
#
loop_
_entity_poly.entity_id
_entity_poly.type
_entity_poly.pdbx_seq_one_letter_code
_entity_poly.pdbx_strand_id
1 'polypeptide(L)'
;MGFFEKIAEGIRKTRDSMMGKVNSLLNSFTKIDEDFFEELEETLIMCDIGVQTSVDICTELRKAVKEKGIKDPAEIKDELKRIIAEMLGEDRKIDYSTKPTVILVIGVNGAGKTTTIGKLAARLTSEGKKVIVAAADTFRAAAIDQLQVWVDRAGAEIVKHSEGSDPASVVFDAISAAKARGADVVICDTAGRLHNKKNLMDELKKITRICRQQAEGCSLETLLVLDATTGQNAVNQAKLFSETADITGIVLTKLDGTAKGGIIITIHRELGIPVKLVGVGEKIDDLMDFSAHDY
;
A
#
# COMPACT_ATOMS: atom_id res chain seq x y z
N MET A 1 -5.35 17.40 17.63
CA MET A 1 -5.25 15.96 17.37
C MET A 1 -3.80 15.65 17.02
N GLY A 2 -3.17 14.82 17.84
CA GLY A 2 -1.77 14.40 17.59
C GLY A 2 -1.67 13.49 16.38
N PHE A 3 -0.45 13.37 15.83
CA PHE A 3 -0.14 12.53 14.67
C PHE A 3 -0.61 11.08 14.86
N PHE A 4 -0.41 10.51 16.07
CA PHE A 4 -0.85 9.15 16.44
C PHE A 4 -2.37 8.99 16.54
N GLU A 5 -3.12 10.03 16.91
CA GLU A 5 -4.59 9.97 16.97
C GLU A 5 -5.22 9.86 15.58
N LYS A 6 -4.60 10.47 14.55
CA LYS A 6 -5.07 10.38 13.15
C LYS A 6 -4.84 8.99 12.57
N ILE A 7 -3.71 8.32 12.91
CA ILE A 7 -3.43 6.93 12.48
C ILE A 7 -4.51 6.01 13.02
N ALA A 8 -4.75 6.11 14.32
CA ALA A 8 -5.75 5.31 15.00
C ALA A 8 -7.16 5.52 14.41
N GLU A 9 -7.51 6.73 13.97
CA GLU A 9 -8.83 7.04 13.46
C GLU A 9 -9.07 6.50 12.03
N GLY A 10 -8.07 6.56 11.12
CA GLY A 10 -8.21 6.08 9.74
C GLY A 10 -8.28 4.55 9.64
N ILE A 11 -7.47 3.84 10.42
CA ILE A 11 -7.46 2.37 10.48
C ILE A 11 -8.60 1.87 11.40
N ARG A 12 -9.02 2.68 12.39
CA ARG A 12 -10.03 2.33 13.40
C ARG A 12 -11.33 1.81 12.77
N LYS A 13 -11.81 2.44 11.71
CA LYS A 13 -13.08 2.05 11.07
C LYS A 13 -13.03 0.62 10.52
N THR A 14 -11.95 0.24 9.87
CA THR A 14 -11.73 -1.13 9.39
C THR A 14 -11.57 -2.09 10.57
N ARG A 15 -10.69 -1.75 11.52
CA ARG A 15 -10.45 -2.55 12.72
C ARG A 15 -11.72 -2.72 13.56
N ASP A 16 -12.44 -1.62 13.84
CA ASP A 16 -13.63 -1.65 14.68
C ASP A 16 -14.77 -2.42 13.97
N SER A 17 -14.86 -2.33 12.64
CA SER A 17 -15.84 -3.14 11.87
C SER A 17 -15.51 -4.63 11.94
N MET A 18 -14.25 -5.02 11.73
CA MET A 18 -13.81 -6.41 11.82
C MET A 18 -13.93 -6.94 13.25
N MET A 19 -13.39 -6.20 14.22
CA MET A 19 -13.47 -6.57 15.63
C MET A 19 -14.90 -6.56 16.17
N GLY A 20 -15.77 -5.69 15.67
CA GLY A 20 -17.21 -5.69 16.01
C GLY A 20 -17.90 -6.97 15.60
N LYS A 21 -17.64 -7.46 14.39
CA LYS A 21 -18.18 -8.75 13.89
C LYS A 21 -17.61 -9.93 14.68
N VAL A 22 -16.30 -9.95 14.91
CA VAL A 22 -15.64 -11.00 15.72
C VAL A 22 -16.15 -10.98 17.16
N ASN A 23 -16.30 -9.82 17.79
CA ASN A 23 -16.87 -9.73 19.15
C ASN A 23 -18.33 -10.21 19.19
N SER A 24 -19.15 -9.89 18.18
CA SER A 24 -20.53 -10.38 18.10
C SER A 24 -20.57 -11.89 18.00
N LEU A 25 -19.68 -12.49 17.20
CA LEU A 25 -19.50 -13.92 17.11
C LEU A 25 -19.09 -14.53 18.46
N LEU A 26 -18.04 -14.02 19.09
CA LEU A 26 -17.56 -14.49 20.41
C LEU A 26 -18.65 -14.45 21.48
N ASN A 27 -19.52 -13.44 21.44
CA ASN A 27 -20.64 -13.31 22.40
C ASN A 27 -21.79 -14.29 22.10
N SER A 28 -21.91 -14.82 20.89
CA SER A 28 -22.97 -15.76 20.51
C SER A 28 -22.63 -17.22 20.83
N PHE A 29 -21.34 -17.52 21.03
CA PHE A 29 -20.88 -18.86 21.34
C PHE A 29 -20.52 -19.03 22.82
N THR A 30 -20.96 -20.12 23.41
CA THR A 30 -20.61 -20.53 24.79
C THR A 30 -19.48 -21.56 24.83
N LYS A 31 -19.13 -22.11 23.68
CA LYS A 31 -18.07 -23.12 23.51
C LYS A 31 -17.26 -22.82 22.26
N ILE A 32 -16.00 -23.20 22.31
CA ILE A 32 -15.06 -23.11 21.20
C ILE A 32 -14.99 -24.50 20.56
N ASP A 33 -15.91 -24.75 19.64
CA ASP A 33 -16.04 -26.00 18.87
C ASP A 33 -15.92 -25.76 17.36
N GLU A 34 -16.17 -26.78 16.54
CA GLU A 34 -16.04 -26.63 15.08
C GLU A 34 -17.04 -25.63 14.51
N ASP A 35 -18.26 -25.57 15.04
CA ASP A 35 -19.28 -24.61 14.59
C ASP A 35 -18.78 -23.15 14.80
N PHE A 36 -18.09 -22.89 15.91
CA PHE A 36 -17.46 -21.60 16.17
C PHE A 36 -16.40 -21.25 15.10
N PHE A 37 -15.55 -22.21 14.72
CA PHE A 37 -14.49 -21.97 13.73
C PHE A 37 -15.05 -21.78 12.33
N GLU A 38 -16.10 -22.50 11.96
CA GLU A 38 -16.78 -22.32 10.67
C GLU A 38 -17.38 -20.92 10.57
N GLU A 39 -18.10 -20.46 11.59
CA GLU A 39 -18.66 -19.10 11.64
C GLU A 39 -17.58 -18.01 11.70
N LEU A 40 -16.45 -18.26 12.35
CA LEU A 40 -15.31 -17.34 12.36
C LEU A 40 -14.70 -17.20 10.97
N GLU A 41 -14.52 -18.31 10.25
CA GLU A 41 -14.02 -18.30 8.88
C GLU A 41 -14.93 -17.48 7.96
N GLU A 42 -16.24 -17.70 8.00
CA GLU A 42 -17.22 -16.90 7.27
C GLU A 42 -17.13 -15.40 7.64
N THR A 43 -17.02 -15.11 8.93
CA THR A 43 -16.89 -13.74 9.44
C THR A 43 -15.64 -13.05 8.90
N LEU A 44 -14.50 -13.73 8.84
CA LEU A 44 -13.25 -13.20 8.29
C LEU A 44 -13.36 -12.96 6.78
N ILE A 45 -14.00 -13.87 6.03
CA ILE A 45 -14.29 -13.70 4.60
C ILE A 45 -15.18 -12.48 4.37
N MET A 46 -16.21 -12.29 5.22
CA MET A 46 -17.09 -11.09 5.17
C MET A 46 -16.36 -9.78 5.54
N CYS A 47 -15.16 -9.86 6.07
CA CYS A 47 -14.26 -8.73 6.31
C CYS A 47 -13.26 -8.51 5.16
N ASP A 48 -13.51 -9.09 3.98
CA ASP A 48 -12.64 -9.05 2.80
C ASP A 48 -11.26 -9.73 3.00
N ILE A 49 -11.11 -10.58 4.02
CA ILE A 49 -9.99 -11.49 4.11
C ILE A 49 -10.22 -12.62 3.11
N GLY A 50 -9.25 -12.92 2.27
CA GLY A 50 -9.36 -13.97 1.25
C GLY A 50 -9.65 -15.34 1.87
N VAL A 51 -10.39 -16.18 1.16
CA VAL A 51 -10.83 -17.51 1.66
C VAL A 51 -9.64 -18.31 2.21
N GLN A 52 -8.56 -18.46 1.44
CA GLN A 52 -7.40 -19.22 1.90
C GLN A 52 -6.75 -18.61 3.15
N THR A 53 -6.63 -17.29 3.20
CA THR A 53 -6.08 -16.58 4.37
C THR A 53 -6.96 -16.78 5.60
N SER A 54 -8.29 -16.79 5.44
CA SER A 54 -9.24 -17.04 6.53
C SER A 54 -9.12 -18.48 7.07
N VAL A 55 -8.99 -19.47 6.19
CA VAL A 55 -8.72 -20.87 6.55
C VAL A 55 -7.39 -20.99 7.30
N ASP A 56 -6.33 -20.33 6.83
CA ASP A 56 -5.01 -20.34 7.48
C ASP A 56 -5.10 -19.74 8.90
N ILE A 57 -5.77 -18.60 9.07
CA ILE A 57 -5.99 -17.95 10.38
C ILE A 57 -6.73 -18.90 11.32
N CYS A 58 -7.84 -19.49 10.87
CA CYS A 58 -8.63 -20.43 11.69
C CYS A 58 -7.84 -21.69 12.05
N THR A 59 -6.99 -22.18 11.14
CA THR A 59 -6.12 -23.32 11.40
C THR A 59 -5.09 -23.03 12.49
N GLU A 60 -4.40 -21.90 12.41
CA GLU A 60 -3.43 -21.48 13.43
C GLU A 60 -4.12 -21.21 14.77
N LEU A 61 -5.32 -20.63 14.74
CA LEU A 61 -6.11 -20.39 15.96
C LEU A 61 -6.55 -21.69 16.62
N ARG A 62 -7.06 -22.68 15.85
CA ARG A 62 -7.38 -24.02 16.39
C ARG A 62 -6.19 -24.68 17.10
N LYS A 63 -5.02 -24.60 16.46
CA LYS A 63 -3.78 -25.10 17.02
C LYS A 63 -3.44 -24.40 18.33
N ALA A 64 -3.46 -23.08 18.36
CA ALA A 64 -3.18 -22.27 19.55
C ALA A 64 -4.17 -22.56 20.68
N VAL A 65 -5.46 -22.65 20.39
CA VAL A 65 -6.52 -23.01 21.36
C VAL A 65 -6.24 -24.35 22.01
N LYS A 66 -5.85 -25.35 21.21
CA LYS A 66 -5.56 -26.70 21.71
C LYS A 66 -4.27 -26.73 22.55
N GLU A 67 -3.21 -26.09 22.08
CA GLU A 67 -1.90 -26.08 22.75
C GLU A 67 -1.90 -25.30 24.06
N LYS A 68 -2.60 -24.16 24.09
CA LYS A 68 -2.66 -23.26 25.25
C LYS A 68 -3.83 -23.58 26.19
N GLY A 69 -4.76 -24.45 25.77
CA GLY A 69 -5.97 -24.80 26.54
C GLY A 69 -6.93 -23.63 26.71
N ILE A 70 -7.01 -22.74 25.72
CA ILE A 70 -7.86 -21.54 25.72
C ILE A 70 -9.33 -21.95 25.80
N LYS A 71 -10.06 -21.35 26.76
CA LYS A 71 -11.50 -21.59 26.96
C LYS A 71 -12.30 -20.29 27.04
N ASP A 72 -11.64 -19.18 27.29
CA ASP A 72 -12.27 -17.86 27.42
C ASP A 72 -12.33 -17.18 26.03
N PRO A 73 -13.50 -16.71 25.58
CA PRO A 73 -13.65 -15.93 24.36
C PRO A 73 -12.73 -14.67 24.30
N ALA A 74 -12.42 -14.06 25.46
CA ALA A 74 -11.50 -12.94 25.50
C ALA A 74 -10.07 -13.33 25.06
N GLU A 75 -9.60 -14.50 25.49
CA GLU A 75 -8.29 -15.04 25.08
C GLU A 75 -8.23 -15.37 23.60
N ILE A 76 -9.34 -15.83 23.01
CA ILE A 76 -9.47 -16.06 21.55
C ILE A 76 -9.20 -14.78 20.75
N LYS A 77 -9.77 -13.67 21.22
CA LYS A 77 -9.59 -12.37 20.56
C LYS A 77 -8.12 -11.93 20.54
N ASP A 78 -7.44 -12.08 21.67
CA ASP A 78 -6.04 -11.67 21.77
C ASP A 78 -5.14 -12.60 20.98
N GLU A 79 -5.45 -13.89 20.95
CA GLU A 79 -4.74 -14.86 20.14
C GLU A 79 -4.94 -14.61 18.64
N LEU A 80 -6.16 -14.27 18.22
CA LEU A 80 -6.47 -13.89 16.84
C LEU A 80 -5.67 -12.66 16.41
N LYS A 81 -5.59 -11.62 17.25
CA LYS A 81 -4.75 -10.44 16.97
C LYS A 81 -3.30 -10.81 16.84
N ARG A 82 -2.77 -11.66 17.73
CA ARG A 82 -1.38 -12.13 17.68
C ARG A 82 -1.10 -12.84 16.35
N ILE A 83 -1.98 -13.76 15.94
CA ILE A 83 -1.84 -14.50 14.68
C ILE A 83 -1.83 -13.54 13.48
N ILE A 84 -2.77 -12.59 13.45
CA ILE A 84 -2.84 -11.60 12.37
C ILE A 84 -1.57 -10.73 12.34
N ALA A 85 -1.10 -10.25 13.49
CA ALA A 85 0.13 -9.46 13.57
C ALA A 85 1.36 -10.25 13.11
N GLU A 86 1.47 -11.52 13.49
CA GLU A 86 2.54 -12.41 13.01
C GLU A 86 2.47 -12.66 11.51
N MET A 87 1.25 -12.82 10.95
CA MET A 87 1.07 -12.94 9.50
C MET A 87 1.45 -11.69 8.73
N LEU A 88 1.26 -10.50 9.31
CA LEU A 88 1.67 -9.23 8.73
C LEU A 88 3.19 -8.97 8.86
N GLY A 89 3.85 -9.67 9.79
CA GLY A 89 5.29 -9.59 9.99
C GLY A 89 5.78 -8.25 10.52
N GLU A 90 7.07 -7.97 10.29
CA GLU A 90 7.69 -6.72 10.74
C GLU A 90 7.30 -5.53 9.84
N ASP A 91 7.15 -4.36 10.46
CA ASP A 91 6.91 -3.10 9.75
C ASP A 91 8.08 -2.78 8.83
N ARG A 92 7.82 -2.64 7.54
CA ARG A 92 8.83 -2.29 6.55
C ARG A 92 8.58 -0.89 6.01
N LYS A 93 9.55 -0.01 6.22
CA LYS A 93 9.53 1.37 5.71
C LYS A 93 10.17 1.47 4.34
N ILE A 94 9.96 2.63 3.69
CA ILE A 94 10.69 2.99 2.48
C ILE A 94 12.18 3.16 2.85
N ASP A 95 13.06 2.59 2.02
CA ASP A 95 14.51 2.71 2.21
C ASP A 95 15.02 4.04 1.64
N TYR A 96 15.45 4.93 2.53
CA TYR A 96 16.05 6.22 2.19
C TYR A 96 17.57 6.23 2.45
N SER A 97 18.23 5.08 2.41
CA SER A 97 19.66 4.95 2.75
C SER A 97 20.60 5.57 1.72
N THR A 98 20.12 5.84 0.50
CA THR A 98 20.92 6.40 -0.59
C THR A 98 20.42 7.77 -1.05
N LYS A 99 21.27 8.49 -1.80
CA LYS A 99 20.97 9.80 -2.36
C LYS A 99 21.36 9.84 -3.85
N PRO A 100 20.38 9.93 -4.78
CA PRO A 100 18.95 9.89 -4.53
C PRO A 100 18.43 8.48 -4.18
N THR A 101 17.35 8.41 -3.42
CA THR A 101 16.45 7.25 -3.44
C THR A 101 15.47 7.42 -4.60
N VAL A 102 15.30 6.38 -5.42
CA VAL A 102 14.36 6.39 -6.55
C VAL A 102 13.10 5.63 -6.15
N ILE A 103 11.94 6.28 -6.24
CA ILE A 103 10.64 5.69 -5.91
C ILE A 103 9.78 5.65 -7.18
N LEU A 104 9.51 4.47 -7.69
CA LEU A 104 8.59 4.23 -8.80
C LEU A 104 7.19 3.97 -8.25
N VAL A 105 6.20 4.79 -8.61
CA VAL A 105 4.82 4.65 -8.16
C VAL A 105 3.96 4.09 -9.29
N ILE A 106 3.43 2.88 -9.09
CA ILE A 106 2.64 2.14 -10.07
C ILE A 106 1.24 1.84 -9.54
N GLY A 107 0.32 1.43 -10.43
CA GLY A 107 -1.05 1.05 -10.06
C GLY A 107 -2.07 1.51 -11.09
N VAL A 108 -3.32 1.09 -10.94
CA VAL A 108 -4.40 1.44 -11.88
C VAL A 108 -4.84 2.90 -11.78
N ASN A 109 -5.53 3.41 -12.82
CA ASN A 109 -6.13 4.73 -12.75
C ASN A 109 -7.20 4.77 -11.65
N GLY A 110 -7.25 5.87 -10.89
CA GLY A 110 -8.18 6.05 -9.78
C GLY A 110 -7.76 5.40 -8.46
N ALA A 111 -6.68 4.63 -8.43
CA ALA A 111 -6.15 4.04 -7.18
C ALA A 111 -5.55 5.08 -6.21
N GLY A 112 -5.31 6.32 -6.64
CA GLY A 112 -4.76 7.36 -5.78
C GLY A 112 -3.26 7.63 -5.97
N LYS A 113 -2.64 7.21 -7.09
CA LYS A 113 -1.20 7.42 -7.35
C LYS A 113 -0.78 8.89 -7.23
N THR A 114 -1.39 9.78 -8.02
CA THR A 114 -1.05 11.20 -8.05
C THR A 114 -1.19 11.87 -6.67
N THR A 115 -2.27 11.53 -5.94
CA THR A 115 -2.49 11.98 -4.56
C THR A 115 -1.42 11.45 -3.61
N THR A 116 -1.06 10.17 -3.72
CA THR A 116 0.01 9.55 -2.92
C THR A 116 1.34 10.23 -3.17
N ILE A 117 1.70 10.48 -4.44
CA ILE A 117 2.93 11.18 -4.83
C ILE A 117 2.97 12.57 -4.22
N GLY A 118 1.88 13.34 -4.34
CA GLY A 118 1.80 14.69 -3.77
C GLY A 118 1.97 14.70 -2.25
N LYS A 119 1.30 13.81 -1.54
CA LYS A 119 1.40 13.67 -0.08
C LYS A 119 2.79 13.22 0.36
N LEU A 120 3.37 12.24 -0.35
CA LEU A 120 4.72 11.75 -0.06
C LEU A 120 5.77 12.83 -0.30
N ALA A 121 5.66 13.56 -1.42
CA ALA A 121 6.54 14.70 -1.71
C ALA A 121 6.44 15.77 -0.63
N ALA A 122 5.22 16.14 -0.20
CA ALA A 122 5.02 17.14 0.86
C ALA A 122 5.61 16.70 2.20
N ARG A 123 5.44 15.43 2.58
CA ARG A 123 6.06 14.88 3.79
C ARG A 123 7.57 14.97 3.74
N LEU A 124 8.17 14.52 2.63
CA LEU A 124 9.62 14.52 2.48
C LEU A 124 10.22 15.94 2.43
N THR A 125 9.55 16.88 1.78
CA THR A 125 10.01 18.28 1.78
C THR A 125 9.87 18.93 3.16
N SER A 126 8.82 18.62 3.91
CA SER A 126 8.67 19.09 5.30
C SER A 126 9.75 18.52 6.24
N GLU A 127 10.30 17.35 5.92
CA GLU A 127 11.47 16.75 6.58
C GLU A 127 12.81 17.36 6.11
N GLY A 128 12.77 18.37 5.24
CA GLY A 128 13.97 19.04 4.71
C GLY A 128 14.64 18.32 3.55
N LYS A 129 14.03 17.31 2.96
CA LYS A 129 14.58 16.58 1.81
C LYS A 129 14.29 17.33 0.51
N LYS A 130 15.27 17.32 -0.40
CA LYS A 130 15.11 17.83 -1.76
C LYS A 130 14.49 16.75 -2.64
N VAL A 131 13.25 17.00 -3.12
CA VAL A 131 12.44 16.03 -3.87
C VAL A 131 12.28 16.50 -5.31
N ILE A 132 12.47 15.56 -6.25
CA ILE A 132 12.14 15.74 -7.67
C ILE A 132 11.04 14.73 -8.03
N VAL A 133 10.01 15.19 -8.74
CA VAL A 133 8.91 14.34 -9.22
C VAL A 133 8.98 14.24 -10.74
N ALA A 134 8.95 13.02 -11.28
CA ALA A 134 8.90 12.74 -12.72
C ALA A 134 7.45 12.50 -13.16
N ALA A 135 6.93 13.35 -14.06
CA ALA A 135 5.58 13.22 -14.61
C ALA A 135 5.58 12.25 -15.81
N ALA A 136 5.65 10.94 -15.53
CA ALA A 136 5.74 9.93 -16.58
C ALA A 136 4.37 9.33 -17.01
N ASP A 137 3.22 9.79 -16.53
CA ASP A 137 1.89 9.59 -17.17
C ASP A 137 1.72 10.58 -18.33
N THR A 138 2.56 10.46 -19.36
CA THR A 138 2.68 11.42 -20.46
C THR A 138 1.50 11.43 -21.44
N PHE A 139 0.64 10.42 -21.39
CA PHE A 139 -0.51 10.31 -22.29
C PHE A 139 -1.75 11.07 -21.80
N ARG A 140 -1.67 11.71 -20.65
CA ARG A 140 -2.81 12.40 -20.03
C ARG A 140 -2.38 13.79 -19.59
N ALA A 141 -2.61 14.79 -20.46
CA ALA A 141 -2.32 16.20 -20.14
C ALA A 141 -2.91 16.62 -18.78
N ALA A 142 -4.17 16.29 -18.51
CA ALA A 142 -4.81 16.58 -17.24
C ALA A 142 -4.14 15.89 -16.02
N ALA A 143 -3.49 14.74 -16.20
CA ALA A 143 -2.75 14.09 -15.11
C ALA A 143 -1.45 14.84 -14.81
N ILE A 144 -0.75 15.32 -15.84
CA ILE A 144 0.45 16.15 -15.68
C ILE A 144 0.09 17.45 -14.94
N ASP A 145 -1.00 18.11 -15.34
CA ASP A 145 -1.47 19.37 -14.71
C ASP A 145 -1.88 19.12 -13.25
N GLN A 146 -2.61 18.04 -12.99
CA GLN A 146 -2.96 17.65 -11.62
C GLN A 146 -1.71 17.38 -10.76
N LEU A 147 -0.74 16.66 -11.30
CA LEU A 147 0.51 16.38 -10.59
C LEU A 147 1.30 17.67 -10.32
N GLN A 148 1.33 18.62 -11.27
CA GLN A 148 1.97 19.93 -11.08
C GLN A 148 1.41 20.67 -9.87
N VAL A 149 0.07 20.71 -9.73
CA VAL A 149 -0.58 21.35 -8.57
C VAL A 149 -0.14 20.71 -7.24
N TRP A 150 -0.03 19.38 -7.20
CA TRP A 150 0.46 18.70 -6.00
C TRP A 150 1.92 18.99 -5.70
N VAL A 151 2.77 19.00 -6.73
CA VAL A 151 4.21 19.27 -6.60
C VAL A 151 4.47 20.69 -6.13
N ASP A 152 3.74 21.68 -6.68
CA ASP A 152 3.81 23.08 -6.27
C ASP A 152 3.41 23.24 -4.79
N ARG A 153 2.32 22.59 -4.36
CA ARG A 153 1.90 22.59 -2.95
C ARG A 153 2.90 21.93 -2.02
N ALA A 154 3.58 20.91 -2.51
CA ALA A 154 4.61 20.19 -1.75
C ALA A 154 5.94 20.97 -1.66
N GLY A 155 6.15 22.00 -2.48
CA GLY A 155 7.43 22.69 -2.60
C GLY A 155 8.55 21.83 -3.20
N ALA A 156 8.17 20.85 -4.06
CA ALA A 156 9.10 19.98 -4.76
C ALA A 156 9.37 20.47 -6.19
N GLU A 157 10.37 19.89 -6.86
CA GLU A 157 10.66 20.15 -8.27
C GLU A 157 9.93 19.11 -9.15
N ILE A 158 9.53 19.49 -10.37
CA ILE A 158 8.95 18.57 -11.35
C ILE A 158 9.80 18.50 -12.61
N VAL A 159 9.96 17.29 -13.15
CA VAL A 159 10.47 17.02 -14.49
C VAL A 159 9.33 16.47 -15.33
N LYS A 160 9.01 17.18 -16.41
CA LYS A 160 7.93 16.81 -17.34
C LYS A 160 8.35 17.10 -18.77
N HIS A 161 7.80 16.32 -19.68
CA HIS A 161 7.90 16.52 -21.12
C HIS A 161 6.52 16.87 -21.72
N SER A 162 6.49 17.14 -23.02
CA SER A 162 5.22 17.36 -23.74
C SER A 162 4.37 16.09 -23.75
N GLU A 163 3.06 16.25 -23.86
CA GLU A 163 2.12 15.15 -23.99
C GLU A 163 2.53 14.19 -25.15
N GLY A 164 2.42 12.89 -24.89
CA GLY A 164 2.81 11.83 -25.83
C GLY A 164 4.28 11.51 -25.87
N SER A 165 5.12 12.17 -25.07
CA SER A 165 6.56 11.81 -24.94
C SER A 165 6.72 10.42 -24.34
N ASP A 166 7.88 9.78 -24.58
CA ASP A 166 8.21 8.49 -23.98
C ASP A 166 8.32 8.58 -22.46
N PRO A 167 7.48 7.87 -21.68
CA PRO A 167 7.53 7.89 -20.22
C PRO A 167 8.91 7.55 -19.64
N ALA A 168 9.62 6.61 -20.27
CA ALA A 168 10.94 6.18 -19.81
C ALA A 168 12.00 7.29 -19.97
N SER A 169 11.87 8.17 -20.96
CA SER A 169 12.78 9.32 -21.10
C SER A 169 12.54 10.38 -20.02
N VAL A 170 11.30 10.60 -19.59
CA VAL A 170 11.00 11.50 -18.47
C VAL A 170 11.63 10.99 -17.18
N VAL A 171 11.52 9.69 -16.90
CA VAL A 171 12.15 9.05 -15.74
C VAL A 171 13.67 9.15 -15.80
N PHE A 172 14.26 8.89 -16.96
CA PHE A 172 15.71 9.02 -17.18
C PHE A 172 16.19 10.43 -16.85
N ASP A 173 15.53 11.44 -17.39
CA ASP A 173 15.91 12.84 -17.19
C ASP A 173 15.71 13.29 -15.73
N ALA A 174 14.65 12.81 -15.06
CA ALA A 174 14.40 13.11 -13.66
C ALA A 174 15.49 12.53 -12.73
N ILE A 175 15.89 11.27 -12.94
CA ILE A 175 16.96 10.65 -12.15
C ILE A 175 18.31 11.34 -12.43
N SER A 176 18.59 11.67 -13.70
CA SER A 176 19.79 12.40 -14.08
C SER A 176 19.84 13.80 -13.46
N ALA A 177 18.71 14.51 -13.49
CA ALA A 177 18.59 15.82 -12.84
C ALA A 177 18.77 15.73 -11.32
N ALA A 178 18.23 14.68 -10.69
CA ALA A 178 18.39 14.47 -9.26
C ALA A 178 19.84 14.26 -8.85
N LYS A 179 20.58 13.42 -9.59
CA LYS A 179 22.01 13.21 -9.37
C LYS A 179 22.79 14.51 -9.54
N ALA A 180 22.53 15.24 -10.63
CA ALA A 180 23.22 16.50 -10.91
C ALA A 180 22.93 17.62 -9.89
N ARG A 181 21.71 17.68 -9.38
CA ARG A 181 21.26 18.71 -8.43
C ARG A 181 21.41 18.30 -6.97
N GLY A 182 21.91 17.09 -6.68
CA GLY A 182 22.02 16.54 -5.33
C GLY A 182 20.67 16.42 -4.62
N ALA A 183 19.61 16.00 -5.33
CA ALA A 183 18.32 15.72 -4.72
C ALA A 183 18.39 14.45 -3.84
N ASP A 184 17.57 14.42 -2.79
CA ASP A 184 17.53 13.27 -1.86
C ASP A 184 16.64 12.17 -2.39
N VAL A 185 15.54 12.54 -3.07
CA VAL A 185 14.51 11.58 -3.53
C VAL A 185 13.99 11.95 -4.92
N VAL A 186 13.80 10.94 -5.76
CA VAL A 186 13.06 11.04 -7.03
C VAL A 186 11.80 10.20 -6.92
N ILE A 187 10.62 10.78 -7.19
CA ILE A 187 9.35 10.06 -7.23
C ILE A 187 8.84 10.05 -8.66
N CYS A 188 8.66 8.87 -9.25
CA CYS A 188 8.22 8.70 -10.63
C CYS A 188 6.73 8.31 -10.66
N ASP A 189 5.87 9.19 -11.23
CA ASP A 189 4.49 8.86 -11.57
C ASP A 189 4.45 7.98 -12.82
N THR A 190 3.45 7.10 -12.95
CA THR A 190 3.27 6.24 -14.12
C THR A 190 1.82 6.20 -14.56
N ALA A 191 1.60 5.85 -15.84
CA ALA A 191 0.27 5.53 -16.34
C ALA A 191 -0.35 4.34 -15.59
N GLY A 192 -1.68 4.25 -15.62
CA GLY A 192 -2.41 3.17 -14.93
C GLY A 192 -3.58 2.61 -15.77
N ARG A 193 -3.45 2.55 -17.09
CA ARG A 193 -4.51 2.18 -18.03
C ARG A 193 -4.68 0.66 -18.15
N LEU A 194 -5.25 0.03 -17.13
CA LEU A 194 -5.38 -1.44 -17.08
C LEU A 194 -6.29 -2.02 -18.18
N HIS A 195 -7.19 -1.25 -18.77
CA HIS A 195 -8.01 -1.67 -19.90
C HIS A 195 -7.16 -1.99 -21.16
N ASN A 196 -5.94 -1.45 -21.27
CA ASN A 196 -4.93 -1.82 -22.25
C ASN A 196 -3.75 -2.51 -21.56
N LYS A 197 -4.04 -3.66 -20.93
CA LYS A 197 -3.11 -4.41 -20.07
C LYS A 197 -1.74 -4.61 -20.72
N LYS A 198 -1.72 -5.06 -21.98
CA LYS A 198 -0.45 -5.37 -22.68
C LYS A 198 0.45 -4.14 -22.80
N ASN A 199 -0.08 -3.04 -23.30
CA ASN A 199 0.69 -1.81 -23.49
C ASN A 199 1.19 -1.26 -22.15
N LEU A 200 0.34 -1.28 -21.10
CA LEU A 200 0.72 -0.85 -19.76
C LEU A 200 1.89 -1.69 -19.21
N MET A 201 1.82 -3.01 -19.34
CA MET A 201 2.88 -3.90 -18.84
C MET A 201 4.19 -3.75 -19.63
N ASP A 202 4.11 -3.56 -20.95
CA ASP A 202 5.30 -3.33 -21.80
C ASP A 202 5.95 -1.96 -21.45
N GLU A 203 5.15 -0.91 -21.24
CA GLU A 203 5.63 0.40 -20.78
C GLU A 203 6.29 0.30 -19.40
N LEU A 204 5.63 -0.40 -18.46
CA LEU A 204 6.14 -0.60 -17.10
C LEU A 204 7.49 -1.35 -17.10
N LYS A 205 7.63 -2.40 -17.93
CA LYS A 205 8.91 -3.12 -18.11
C LYS A 205 10.01 -2.17 -18.58
N LYS A 206 9.71 -1.29 -19.52
CA LYS A 206 10.66 -0.31 -20.03
C LYS A 206 11.08 0.68 -18.94
N ILE A 207 10.12 1.25 -18.21
CA ILE A 207 10.36 2.19 -17.12
C ILE A 207 11.19 1.52 -16.01
N THR A 208 10.81 0.32 -15.56
CA THR A 208 11.53 -0.43 -14.52
C THR A 208 12.98 -0.72 -14.93
N ARG A 209 13.20 -1.08 -16.20
CA ARG A 209 14.57 -1.26 -16.72
C ARG A 209 15.38 0.02 -16.65
N ILE A 210 14.81 1.16 -17.04
CA ILE A 210 15.49 2.46 -16.98
C ILE A 210 15.76 2.84 -15.52
N CYS A 211 14.79 2.67 -14.61
CA CYS A 211 15.00 2.89 -13.19
C CYS A 211 16.18 2.09 -12.65
N ARG A 212 16.25 0.77 -12.95
CA ARG A 212 17.37 -0.08 -12.50
C ARG A 212 18.72 0.39 -13.04
N GLN A 213 18.78 0.73 -14.33
CA GLN A 213 20.02 1.21 -14.95
C GLN A 213 20.47 2.56 -14.40
N GLN A 214 19.53 3.49 -14.22
CA GLN A 214 19.84 4.83 -13.74
C GLN A 214 20.01 4.91 -12.21
N ALA A 215 19.36 4.01 -11.47
CA ALA A 215 19.48 3.92 -10.02
C ALA A 215 20.66 3.02 -9.56
N GLU A 216 21.61 2.69 -10.44
CA GLU A 216 22.80 1.95 -10.03
C GLU A 216 23.52 2.67 -8.87
N GLY A 217 23.73 1.93 -7.76
CA GLY A 217 24.26 2.48 -6.50
C GLY A 217 23.24 3.29 -5.67
N CYS A 218 21.97 3.31 -6.07
CA CYS A 218 20.88 3.99 -5.35
C CYS A 218 19.83 2.98 -4.88
N SER A 219 19.13 3.29 -3.79
CA SER A 219 17.94 2.53 -3.40
C SER A 219 16.82 2.74 -4.41
N LEU A 220 16.23 1.64 -4.87
CA LEU A 220 15.08 1.64 -5.77
C LEU A 220 13.87 1.01 -5.07
N GLU A 221 12.85 1.82 -4.88
CA GLU A 221 11.57 1.39 -4.34
C GLU A 221 10.50 1.39 -5.44
N THR A 222 9.77 0.29 -5.55
CA THR A 222 8.60 0.20 -6.43
C THR A 222 7.35 0.06 -5.57
N LEU A 223 6.57 1.12 -5.49
CA LEU A 223 5.37 1.19 -4.68
C LEU A 223 4.13 0.97 -5.54
N LEU A 224 3.39 -0.11 -5.27
CA LEU A 224 2.10 -0.37 -5.89
C LEU A 224 0.99 0.29 -5.08
N VAL A 225 0.29 1.23 -5.69
CA VAL A 225 -0.86 1.91 -5.09
C VAL A 225 -2.14 1.13 -5.38
N LEU A 226 -2.83 0.72 -4.34
CA LEU A 226 -4.09 -0.03 -4.38
C LEU A 226 -5.19 0.73 -3.64
N ASP A 227 -6.41 0.64 -4.15
CA ASP A 227 -7.61 1.19 -3.53
C ASP A 227 -8.26 0.14 -2.63
N ALA A 228 -8.28 0.37 -1.31
CA ALA A 228 -8.87 -0.55 -0.33
C ALA A 228 -10.35 -0.85 -0.58
N THR A 229 -11.09 0.10 -1.18
CA THR A 229 -12.52 -0.09 -1.46
C THR A 229 -12.80 -1.18 -2.49
N THR A 230 -11.79 -1.58 -3.27
CA THR A 230 -11.93 -2.61 -4.30
C THR A 230 -11.85 -4.05 -3.77
N GLY A 231 -11.52 -4.23 -2.48
CA GLY A 231 -11.49 -5.54 -1.83
C GLY A 231 -10.60 -6.53 -2.59
N GLN A 232 -11.08 -7.77 -2.81
CA GLN A 232 -10.31 -8.83 -3.49
C GLN A 232 -9.79 -8.47 -4.89
N ASN A 233 -10.37 -7.48 -5.58
CA ASN A 233 -9.81 -7.00 -6.84
C ASN A 233 -8.43 -6.36 -6.66
N ALA A 234 -8.12 -5.79 -5.49
CA ALA A 234 -6.79 -5.28 -5.20
C ALA A 234 -5.73 -6.39 -5.17
N VAL A 235 -6.05 -7.59 -4.65
CA VAL A 235 -5.16 -8.77 -4.69
C VAL A 235 -4.85 -9.17 -6.13
N ASN A 236 -5.89 -9.23 -6.97
CA ASN A 236 -5.72 -9.56 -8.40
C ASN A 236 -4.85 -8.53 -9.13
N GLN A 237 -5.02 -7.24 -8.80
CA GLN A 237 -4.14 -6.19 -9.32
C GLN A 237 -2.70 -6.39 -8.84
N ALA A 238 -2.49 -6.65 -7.55
CA ALA A 238 -1.16 -6.88 -7.00
C ALA A 238 -0.46 -8.07 -7.67
N LYS A 239 -1.15 -9.20 -7.85
CA LYS A 239 -0.63 -10.35 -8.61
C LYS A 239 -0.21 -9.97 -10.02
N LEU A 240 -1.06 -9.25 -10.73
CA LEU A 240 -0.79 -8.84 -12.11
C LEU A 240 0.43 -7.92 -12.23
N PHE A 241 0.55 -6.93 -11.36
CA PHE A 241 1.68 -6.00 -11.38
C PHE A 241 2.98 -6.68 -10.94
N SER A 242 2.94 -7.65 -10.01
CA SER A 242 4.11 -8.39 -9.55
C SER A 242 4.72 -9.30 -10.63
N GLU A 243 3.94 -9.70 -11.66
CA GLU A 243 4.47 -10.40 -12.83
C GLU A 243 5.42 -9.53 -13.69
N THR A 244 5.35 -8.21 -13.51
CA THR A 244 6.01 -7.26 -14.41
C THR A 244 7.04 -6.39 -13.71
N ALA A 245 6.80 -6.05 -12.46
CA ALA A 245 7.63 -5.15 -11.66
C ALA A 245 8.00 -5.79 -10.33
N ASP A 246 9.24 -5.56 -9.86
CA ASP A 246 9.67 -5.98 -8.53
C ASP A 246 9.10 -5.01 -7.51
N ILE A 247 7.90 -5.30 -7.03
CA ILE A 247 7.20 -4.47 -6.05
C ILE A 247 7.88 -4.63 -4.70
N THR A 248 8.36 -3.53 -4.12
CA THR A 248 9.00 -3.50 -2.80
C THR A 248 8.06 -3.13 -1.68
N GLY A 249 6.88 -2.60 -2.01
CA GLY A 249 5.86 -2.24 -1.03
C GLY A 249 4.53 -1.84 -1.63
N ILE A 250 3.51 -1.93 -0.81
CA ILE A 250 2.14 -1.51 -1.14
C ILE A 250 1.86 -0.16 -0.47
N VAL A 251 1.13 0.69 -1.18
CA VAL A 251 0.43 1.84 -0.62
C VAL A 251 -1.07 1.55 -0.72
N LEU A 252 -1.73 1.39 0.41
CA LEU A 252 -3.17 1.15 0.43
C LEU A 252 -3.91 2.46 0.72
N THR A 253 -4.72 2.92 -0.23
CA THR A 253 -5.46 4.19 -0.17
C THR A 253 -6.92 3.99 0.23
N LYS A 254 -7.60 5.07 0.62
CA LYS A 254 -9.05 5.13 0.93
C LYS A 254 -9.48 4.21 2.07
N LEU A 255 -8.58 3.96 3.02
CA LEU A 255 -8.86 3.11 4.18
C LEU A 255 -9.94 3.73 5.10
N ASP A 256 -10.02 5.04 5.17
CA ASP A 256 -11.02 5.81 5.91
C ASP A 256 -12.46 5.60 5.39
N GLY A 257 -12.59 5.25 4.11
CA GLY A 257 -13.89 5.04 3.44
C GLY A 257 -14.45 3.62 3.51
N THR A 258 -13.70 2.64 4.04
CA THR A 258 -14.09 1.23 3.90
C THR A 258 -13.87 0.40 5.15
N ALA A 259 -14.66 -0.67 5.26
CA ALA A 259 -14.44 -1.77 6.21
C ALA A 259 -13.64 -2.94 5.60
N LYS A 260 -13.16 -2.79 4.35
CA LYS A 260 -12.48 -3.85 3.57
C LYS A 260 -10.96 -3.90 3.77
N GLY A 261 -10.45 -3.35 4.86
CA GLY A 261 -9.02 -3.33 5.15
C GLY A 261 -8.40 -4.71 5.32
N GLY A 262 -9.17 -5.76 5.64
CA GLY A 262 -8.71 -7.15 5.73
C GLY A 262 -7.89 -7.63 4.53
N ILE A 263 -8.04 -6.94 3.39
CA ILE A 263 -7.24 -7.16 2.19
C ILE A 263 -5.73 -7.05 2.41
N ILE A 264 -5.28 -6.26 3.39
CA ILE A 264 -3.87 -6.13 3.76
C ILE A 264 -3.27 -7.50 4.11
N ILE A 265 -3.98 -8.27 4.94
CA ILE A 265 -3.54 -9.59 5.41
C ILE A 265 -3.39 -10.53 4.21
N THR A 266 -4.38 -10.51 3.32
CA THR A 266 -4.40 -11.36 2.11
C THR A 266 -3.22 -11.02 1.18
N ILE A 267 -2.98 -9.74 0.88
CA ILE A 267 -1.88 -9.31 0.01
C ILE A 267 -0.55 -9.75 0.60
N HIS A 268 -0.33 -9.51 1.89
CA HIS A 268 0.92 -9.89 2.53
C HIS A 268 1.12 -11.40 2.53
N ARG A 269 0.08 -12.16 2.89
CA ARG A 269 0.12 -13.63 2.96
C ARG A 269 0.35 -14.28 1.61
N GLU A 270 -0.36 -13.84 0.57
CA GLU A 270 -0.32 -14.47 -0.75
C GLU A 270 0.89 -14.05 -1.61
N LEU A 271 1.39 -12.83 -1.42
CA LEU A 271 2.41 -12.25 -2.30
C LEU A 271 3.73 -11.96 -1.58
N GLY A 272 3.77 -11.99 -0.25
CA GLY A 272 4.95 -11.63 0.54
C GLY A 272 5.34 -10.14 0.41
N ILE A 273 4.46 -9.29 -0.13
CA ILE A 273 4.75 -7.87 -0.35
C ILE A 273 4.25 -7.07 0.86
N PRO A 274 5.13 -6.31 1.56
CA PRO A 274 4.73 -5.54 2.72
C PRO A 274 3.91 -4.32 2.35
N VAL A 275 2.92 -3.97 3.18
CA VAL A 275 2.32 -2.64 3.13
C VAL A 275 3.28 -1.67 3.82
N LYS A 276 3.64 -0.59 3.14
CA LYS A 276 4.56 0.43 3.67
C LYS A 276 3.82 1.70 4.07
N LEU A 277 2.81 2.09 3.29
CA LEU A 277 2.05 3.32 3.51
C LEU A 277 0.55 3.06 3.43
N VAL A 278 -0.21 3.86 4.18
CA VAL A 278 -1.67 3.88 4.15
C VAL A 278 -2.20 5.31 3.97
N GLY A 279 -3.18 5.46 3.07
CA GLY A 279 -3.93 6.70 2.88
C GLY A 279 -5.23 6.65 3.65
N VAL A 280 -5.42 7.60 4.56
CA VAL A 280 -6.52 7.63 5.54
C VAL A 280 -7.37 8.90 5.44
N GLY A 281 -7.42 9.52 4.29
CA GLY A 281 -8.20 10.73 4.02
C GLY A 281 -7.66 11.56 2.86
N GLU A 282 -8.24 12.74 2.65
CA GLU A 282 -7.95 13.60 1.49
C GLU A 282 -6.92 14.71 1.77
N LYS A 283 -6.60 14.98 3.05
CA LYS A 283 -5.65 16.04 3.41
C LYS A 283 -4.23 15.65 3.06
N ILE A 284 -3.36 16.65 2.93
CA ILE A 284 -1.96 16.47 2.53
C ILE A 284 -1.17 15.61 3.52
N ASP A 285 -1.53 15.62 4.77
CA ASP A 285 -0.93 14.86 5.87
C ASP A 285 -1.64 13.51 6.18
N ASP A 286 -2.63 13.11 5.35
CA ASP A 286 -3.36 11.85 5.51
C ASP A 286 -2.67 10.69 4.73
N LEU A 287 -1.33 10.63 4.73
CA LEU A 287 -0.53 9.52 4.25
C LEU A 287 0.45 9.12 5.36
N MET A 288 0.38 7.87 5.80
CA MET A 288 1.07 7.40 6.99
C MET A 288 1.86 6.14 6.75
N ASP A 289 2.90 5.90 7.56
CA ASP A 289 3.56 4.61 7.58
C ASP A 289 2.59 3.56 8.14
N PHE A 290 2.59 2.38 7.55
CA PHE A 290 1.81 1.25 8.06
C PHE A 290 2.50 0.66 9.29
N SER A 291 1.70 0.27 10.29
CA SER A 291 2.13 -0.50 11.44
C SER A 291 1.22 -1.71 11.62
N ALA A 292 1.79 -2.90 11.61
CA ALA A 292 1.07 -4.15 11.83
C ALA A 292 0.51 -4.24 13.27
N HIS A 293 1.21 -3.61 14.22
CA HIS A 293 0.77 -3.56 15.61
C HIS A 293 -0.48 -2.68 15.80
N ASP A 294 -0.55 -1.55 15.07
CA ASP A 294 -1.66 -0.60 15.20
C ASP A 294 -2.90 -1.03 14.37
N TYR A 295 -2.69 -1.91 13.40
CA TYR A 295 -3.74 -2.50 12.57
C TYR A 295 -4.50 -3.59 13.31
#